data_2fe18834d9fac9a9d1c6ef5259159e5f
#
_entry.id   2fe18834d9fac9a9d1c6ef5259159e5f
#
_cell.length_a   1.000
_cell.length_b   1.000
_cell.length_c   1.000
_cell.angle_alpha   90.00
_cell.angle_beta   90.00
_cell.angle_gamma   90.00
#
_symmetry.space_group_name_H-M   'P 1'
#
loop_
_entity.id
_entity.type
_entity.pdbx_description
1 polymer ?
#
loop_
_entity_poly.entity_id
_entity_poly.type
_entity_poly.pdbx_seq_one_letter_code
_entity_poly.pdbx_strand_id
1 'polypeptide(L)'
;MLAITDSPLAPSTEVIRLIGIYGPIKLRDLEAHVSFSRSALQRICAQLEALNWARRRVSDKAYVLTYAIDDFFASAQFSAPEVDQVQPVLNMAKAEGCYDITFSMFESKTRFAIVDSTKPPVDLTTEHSLIFSNAAISAQSEMSEQEQKTLIAKAATQANPEEQTELRMGKYHQEVRKARMRGYVLDATLPSISFSWRAETGAICTLTVEPAAATRTARQEFLEYHQQIMEKFSIMCDDHFRSNLAAARDQRAYG
;
A
#
# COMPACT_ATOMS: atom_id res chain seq x y z
N MET A 1 0.63 23.65 4.41
CA MET A 1 -0.52 22.76 4.59
C MET A 1 -1.76 23.55 4.20
N LEU A 2 -2.29 23.37 2.99
CA LEU A 2 -3.54 24.01 2.55
C LEU A 2 -4.66 23.38 3.37
N ALA A 3 -5.46 24.20 4.04
CA ALA A 3 -6.59 23.71 4.79
C ALA A 3 -7.54 22.97 3.84
N ILE A 4 -7.88 21.72 4.15
CA ILE A 4 -8.79 20.86 3.35
C ILE A 4 -10.13 21.56 3.07
N THR A 5 -10.50 22.53 3.90
CA THR A 5 -11.72 23.34 3.82
C THR A 5 -11.82 24.21 2.56
N ASP A 6 -10.70 24.54 1.89
CA ASP A 6 -10.68 25.41 0.69
C ASP A 6 -10.67 24.64 -0.65
N SER A 7 -10.69 23.30 -0.60
CA SER A 7 -10.77 22.49 -1.81
C SER A 7 -12.19 22.51 -2.39
N PRO A 8 -12.37 22.77 -3.70
CA PRO A 8 -13.68 22.69 -4.35
C PRO A 8 -14.31 21.28 -4.29
N LEU A 9 -13.52 20.24 -3.99
CA LEU A 9 -13.98 18.86 -3.81
C LEU A 9 -14.45 18.57 -2.38
N ALA A 10 -14.01 19.35 -1.37
CA ALA A 10 -14.31 19.09 0.05
C ALA A 10 -15.80 18.94 0.35
N PRO A 11 -16.71 19.80 -0.19
CA PRO A 11 -18.14 19.63 0.06
C PRO A 11 -18.71 18.31 -0.52
N SER A 12 -18.23 17.89 -1.70
CA SER A 12 -18.72 16.66 -2.35
C SER A 12 -18.25 15.40 -1.62
N THR A 13 -16.99 15.36 -1.21
CA THR A 13 -16.43 14.24 -0.43
C THR A 13 -17.09 14.12 0.94
N GLU A 14 -17.41 15.25 1.58
CA GLU A 14 -18.13 15.26 2.85
C GLU A 14 -19.55 14.68 2.71
N VAL A 15 -20.29 15.03 1.65
CA VAL A 15 -21.62 14.45 1.39
C VAL A 15 -21.54 12.95 1.14
N ILE A 16 -20.57 12.49 0.36
CA ILE A 16 -20.34 11.05 0.12
C ILE A 16 -20.08 10.34 1.44
N ARG A 17 -19.19 10.89 2.29
CA ARG A 17 -18.87 10.34 3.61
C ARG A 17 -20.11 10.22 4.49
N LEU A 18 -20.92 11.28 4.56
CA LEU A 18 -22.15 11.29 5.36
C LEU A 18 -23.17 10.28 4.88
N ILE A 19 -23.37 10.14 3.56
CA ILE A 19 -24.27 9.12 3.01
C ILE A 19 -23.73 7.71 3.32
N GLY A 20 -22.40 7.51 3.29
CA GLY A 20 -21.78 6.23 3.63
C GLY A 20 -21.93 5.84 5.10
N ILE A 21 -21.81 6.81 6.03
CA ILE A 21 -21.89 6.57 7.48
C ILE A 21 -23.34 6.42 7.95
N TYR A 22 -24.23 7.32 7.50
CA TYR A 22 -25.59 7.44 8.02
C TYR A 22 -26.67 6.90 7.08
N GLY A 23 -26.28 6.47 5.88
CA GLY A 23 -27.25 6.03 4.88
C GLY A 23 -28.06 4.80 5.30
N PRO A 24 -29.35 4.76 4.91
CA PRO A 24 -30.09 5.72 4.07
C PRO A 24 -30.43 7.03 4.78
N ILE A 25 -30.12 8.18 4.21
CA ILE A 25 -30.29 9.50 4.84
C ILE A 25 -31.09 10.46 3.96
N LYS A 26 -32.04 11.19 4.54
CA LYS A 26 -32.82 12.20 3.81
C LYS A 26 -32.04 13.50 3.66
N LEU A 27 -32.38 14.29 2.62
CA LEU A 27 -31.74 15.58 2.38
C LEU A 27 -31.78 16.52 3.59
N ARG A 28 -32.92 16.52 4.30
CA ARG A 28 -33.10 17.34 5.52
C ARG A 28 -32.11 16.94 6.63
N ASP A 29 -31.88 15.64 6.76
CA ASP A 29 -31.00 15.12 7.83
C ASP A 29 -29.53 15.33 7.43
N LEU A 30 -29.17 15.23 6.15
CA LEU A 30 -27.86 15.64 5.63
C LEU A 30 -27.58 17.13 5.91
N GLU A 31 -28.58 18.00 5.75
CA GLU A 31 -28.47 19.44 5.98
C GLU A 31 -28.04 19.76 7.43
N ALA A 32 -28.43 18.93 8.39
CA ALA A 32 -28.05 19.09 9.79
C ALA A 32 -26.57 18.77 10.08
N HIS A 33 -25.89 18.06 9.17
CA HIS A 33 -24.50 17.62 9.34
C HIS A 33 -23.49 18.43 8.53
N VAL A 34 -23.92 19.37 7.70
CA VAL A 34 -23.04 20.16 6.83
C VAL A 34 -23.12 21.65 7.15
N SER A 35 -22.03 22.38 6.88
CA SER A 35 -21.93 23.84 7.12
C SER A 35 -22.27 24.68 5.89
N PHE A 36 -22.50 24.07 4.72
CA PHE A 36 -22.82 24.79 3.48
C PHE A 36 -24.33 24.82 3.20
N SER A 37 -24.75 25.71 2.29
CA SER A 37 -26.17 25.99 2.05
C SER A 37 -26.93 24.77 1.48
N ARG A 38 -28.24 24.73 1.76
CA ARG A 38 -29.15 23.72 1.21
C ARG A 38 -29.10 23.63 -0.32
N SER A 39 -28.95 24.77 -1.01
CA SER A 39 -28.83 24.80 -2.47
C SER A 39 -27.54 24.16 -2.96
N ALA A 40 -26.42 24.36 -2.24
CA ALA A 40 -25.18 23.69 -2.54
C ALA A 40 -25.30 22.18 -2.30
N LEU A 41 -25.91 21.75 -1.19
CA LEU A 41 -26.15 20.36 -0.89
C LEU A 41 -27.03 19.67 -1.98
N GLN A 42 -28.12 20.34 -2.41
CA GLN A 42 -28.96 19.82 -3.50
C GLN A 42 -28.18 19.64 -4.79
N ARG A 43 -27.32 20.61 -5.15
CA ARG A 43 -26.49 20.54 -6.34
C ARG A 43 -25.51 19.38 -6.27
N ILE A 44 -24.87 19.18 -5.11
CA ILE A 44 -23.94 18.05 -4.91
C ILE A 44 -24.68 16.71 -5.02
N CYS A 45 -25.83 16.57 -4.33
CA CYS A 45 -26.62 15.35 -4.44
C CYS A 45 -27.05 15.06 -5.88
N ALA A 46 -27.46 16.09 -6.65
CA ALA A 46 -27.82 15.94 -8.07
C ALA A 46 -26.60 15.51 -8.92
N GLN A 47 -25.41 16.03 -8.63
CA GLN A 47 -24.18 15.59 -9.29
C GLN A 47 -23.85 14.13 -8.97
N LEU A 48 -23.98 13.70 -7.71
CA LEU A 48 -23.77 12.30 -7.32
C LEU A 48 -24.80 11.36 -7.98
N GLU A 49 -26.06 11.79 -8.13
CA GLU A 49 -27.06 11.06 -8.88
C GLU A 49 -26.69 10.95 -10.37
N ALA A 50 -26.22 12.05 -10.98
CA ALA A 50 -25.80 12.07 -12.39
C ALA A 50 -24.58 11.17 -12.65
N LEU A 51 -23.65 11.07 -11.69
CA LEU A 51 -22.51 10.14 -11.73
C LEU A 51 -22.90 8.69 -11.40
N ASN A 52 -24.15 8.45 -11.05
CA ASN A 52 -24.64 7.17 -10.54
C ASN A 52 -23.90 6.69 -9.26
N TRP A 53 -23.31 7.59 -8.48
CA TRP A 53 -22.65 7.27 -7.22
C TRP A 53 -23.60 7.27 -6.02
N ALA A 54 -24.72 8.00 -6.14
CA ALA A 54 -25.82 7.95 -5.19
C ALA A 54 -27.15 7.81 -5.93
N ARG A 55 -28.16 7.31 -5.24
CA ARG A 55 -29.55 7.26 -5.70
C ARG A 55 -30.51 7.53 -4.56
N ARG A 56 -31.72 7.97 -4.91
CA ARG A 56 -32.82 8.05 -3.94
C ARG A 56 -33.58 6.73 -3.85
N ARG A 57 -33.82 6.27 -2.66
CA ARG A 57 -34.74 5.15 -2.45
C ARG A 57 -36.14 5.50 -2.93
N VAL A 58 -36.84 4.53 -3.49
CA VAL A 58 -38.20 4.72 -4.00
C VAL A 58 -39.17 5.01 -2.87
N SER A 59 -39.04 4.31 -1.75
CA SER A 59 -39.96 4.34 -0.62
C SER A 59 -40.03 5.68 0.13
N ASP A 60 -38.88 6.31 0.40
CA ASP A 60 -38.81 7.47 1.31
C ASP A 60 -37.92 8.60 0.79
N LYS A 61 -37.41 8.47 -0.43
CA LYS A 61 -36.53 9.43 -1.10
C LYS A 61 -35.20 9.68 -0.37
N ALA A 62 -34.81 8.82 0.58
CA ALA A 62 -33.51 8.89 1.24
C ALA A 62 -32.38 8.52 0.26
N TYR A 63 -31.25 9.19 0.40
CA TYR A 63 -30.05 8.93 -0.37
C TYR A 63 -29.31 7.69 0.14
N VAL A 64 -28.81 6.90 -0.78
CA VAL A 64 -27.90 5.77 -0.55
C VAL A 64 -26.82 5.78 -1.60
N LEU A 65 -25.62 5.33 -1.25
CA LEU A 65 -24.56 5.09 -2.23
C LEU A 65 -24.95 3.91 -3.13
N THR A 66 -24.45 3.92 -4.34
CA THR A 66 -24.66 2.84 -5.31
C THR A 66 -23.41 1.97 -5.43
N TYR A 67 -23.55 0.81 -6.03
CA TYR A 67 -22.42 -0.06 -6.35
C TYR A 67 -21.39 0.61 -7.29
N ALA A 68 -21.80 1.58 -8.10
CA ALA A 68 -20.88 2.26 -9.01
C ALA A 68 -19.77 3.04 -8.29
N ILE A 69 -19.99 3.50 -7.06
CA ILE A 69 -18.93 4.13 -6.26
C ILE A 69 -17.95 3.09 -5.76
N ASP A 70 -18.42 1.91 -5.34
CA ASP A 70 -17.56 0.82 -4.91
C ASP A 70 -16.72 0.31 -6.08
N ASP A 71 -17.30 0.17 -7.27
CA ASP A 71 -16.61 -0.22 -8.50
C ASP A 71 -15.56 0.81 -8.91
N PHE A 72 -15.87 2.10 -8.79
CA PHE A 72 -14.91 3.17 -9.03
C PHE A 72 -13.69 3.07 -8.10
N PHE A 73 -13.90 2.90 -6.79
CA PHE A 73 -12.79 2.75 -5.85
C PHE A 73 -12.05 1.41 -6.00
N ALA A 74 -12.77 0.33 -6.32
CA ALA A 74 -12.16 -0.97 -6.59
C ALA A 74 -11.28 -0.97 -7.85
N SER A 75 -11.53 -0.07 -8.80
CA SER A 75 -10.71 0.11 -9.99
C SER A 75 -9.40 0.87 -9.71
N ALA A 76 -9.30 1.56 -8.56
CA ALA A 76 -8.08 2.24 -8.17
C ALA A 76 -7.03 1.21 -7.77
N GLN A 77 -6.03 1.01 -8.62
CA GLN A 77 -4.90 0.16 -8.31
C GLN A 77 -4.11 0.78 -7.15
N PHE A 78 -3.72 -0.07 -6.17
CA PHE A 78 -2.85 0.33 -5.06
C PHE A 78 -3.39 1.43 -4.14
N SER A 79 -4.71 1.53 -3.98
CA SER A 79 -5.30 2.39 -2.95
C SER A 79 -5.32 1.68 -1.59
N ALA A 80 -4.18 1.59 -0.94
CA ALA A 80 -4.05 1.04 0.40
C ALA A 80 -3.42 2.09 1.33
N PRO A 81 -3.81 2.16 2.62
CA PRO A 81 -3.23 3.10 3.57
C PRO A 81 -1.70 3.02 3.65
N GLU A 82 -1.14 1.85 3.43
CA GLU A 82 0.29 1.58 3.44
C GLU A 82 1.03 2.33 2.33
N VAL A 83 0.40 2.54 1.19
CA VAL A 83 0.97 3.29 0.06
C VAL A 83 1.15 4.76 0.44
N ASP A 84 0.13 5.36 1.06
CA ASP A 84 0.20 6.75 1.51
C ASP A 84 1.22 6.92 2.67
N GLN A 85 1.32 5.91 3.54
CA GLN A 85 2.21 5.93 4.69
C GLN A 85 3.69 5.81 4.30
N VAL A 86 4.03 5.10 3.23
CA VAL A 86 5.42 4.94 2.76
C VAL A 86 5.92 6.16 1.97
N GLN A 87 5.04 6.97 1.42
CA GLN A 87 5.37 8.15 0.59
C GLN A 87 6.40 9.10 1.24
N PRO A 88 6.30 9.48 2.54
CA PRO A 88 7.32 10.31 3.17
C PRO A 88 8.70 9.66 3.17
N VAL A 89 8.79 8.35 3.39
CA VAL A 89 10.05 7.59 3.38
C VAL A 89 10.69 7.64 2.00
N LEU A 90 9.90 7.40 0.95
CA LEU A 90 10.38 7.49 -0.45
C LEU A 90 10.85 8.91 -0.79
N ASN A 91 10.10 9.94 -0.39
CA ASN A 91 10.45 11.33 -0.64
C ASN A 91 11.75 11.72 0.08
N MET A 92 11.95 11.29 1.31
CA MET A 92 13.19 11.54 2.06
C MET A 92 14.38 10.84 1.41
N ALA A 93 14.26 9.57 1.04
CA ALA A 93 15.31 8.82 0.37
C ALA A 93 15.69 9.44 -0.99
N LYS A 94 14.68 9.88 -1.75
CA LYS A 94 14.89 10.59 -3.02
C LYS A 94 15.63 11.92 -2.82
N ALA A 95 15.32 12.66 -1.76
CA ALA A 95 15.98 13.92 -1.44
C ALA A 95 17.44 13.70 -1.01
N GLU A 96 17.74 12.62 -0.28
CA GLU A 96 19.11 12.25 0.10
C GLU A 96 19.95 11.80 -1.10
N GLY A 97 19.35 11.12 -2.08
CA GLY A 97 19.99 10.69 -3.32
C GLY A 97 21.08 9.61 -3.17
N CYS A 98 21.25 9.04 -1.97
CA CYS A 98 22.25 8.00 -1.70
C CYS A 98 21.76 6.60 -2.05
N TYR A 99 20.44 6.39 -1.94
CA TYR A 99 19.81 5.09 -2.12
C TYR A 99 18.59 5.17 -3.03
N ASP A 100 18.44 4.14 -3.84
CA ASP A 100 17.20 3.86 -4.54
C ASP A 100 16.33 2.94 -3.70
N ILE A 101 15.04 3.25 -3.62
CA ILE A 101 14.09 2.49 -2.83
C ILE A 101 12.92 2.07 -3.70
N THR A 102 12.53 0.82 -3.55
CA THR A 102 11.33 0.26 -4.19
C THR A 102 10.40 -0.27 -3.11
N PHE A 103 9.16 0.18 -3.14
CA PHE A 103 8.09 -0.31 -2.29
C PHE A 103 7.23 -1.31 -3.05
N SER A 104 7.04 -2.47 -2.46
CA SER A 104 6.25 -3.57 -3.02
C SER A 104 5.30 -4.12 -1.98
N MET A 105 4.16 -4.65 -2.41
CA MET A 105 3.19 -5.28 -1.52
C MET A 105 2.43 -6.40 -2.22
N PHE A 106 1.80 -7.29 -1.44
CA PHE A 106 0.84 -8.22 -1.98
C PHE A 106 -0.50 -7.50 -2.24
N GLU A 107 -0.82 -7.32 -3.51
CA GLU A 107 -2.12 -6.81 -3.96
C GLU A 107 -3.23 -7.85 -3.74
N SER A 108 -2.86 -9.11 -3.83
CA SER A 108 -3.71 -10.25 -3.52
C SER A 108 -2.87 -11.37 -2.93
N LYS A 109 -3.51 -12.46 -2.49
CA LYS A 109 -2.78 -13.63 -1.92
C LYS A 109 -1.69 -14.21 -2.82
N THR A 110 -1.59 -13.77 -4.08
CA THR A 110 -0.72 -14.38 -5.09
C THR A 110 -0.08 -13.42 -6.06
N ARG A 111 -0.36 -12.13 -5.97
CA ARG A 111 0.24 -11.10 -6.79
C ARG A 111 1.06 -10.16 -5.92
N PHE A 112 2.37 -10.21 -6.12
CA PHE A 112 3.33 -9.35 -5.43
C PHE A 112 3.88 -8.36 -6.44
N ALA A 113 3.54 -7.10 -6.29
CA ALA A 113 3.80 -6.06 -7.28
C ALA A 113 4.59 -4.89 -6.70
N ILE A 114 5.31 -4.21 -7.56
CA ILE A 114 5.91 -2.90 -7.26
C ILE A 114 4.76 -1.87 -7.25
N VAL A 115 4.71 -1.09 -6.18
CA VAL A 115 3.69 -0.06 -5.98
C VAL A 115 4.27 1.32 -6.24
N ASP A 116 5.47 1.59 -5.74
CA ASP A 116 6.16 2.87 -5.94
C ASP A 116 7.68 2.70 -5.84
N SER A 117 8.45 3.64 -6.40
CA SER A 117 9.90 3.61 -6.35
C SER A 117 10.50 5.01 -6.53
N THR A 118 11.68 5.23 -5.97
CA THR A 118 12.49 6.42 -6.26
C THR A 118 13.14 6.36 -7.66
N LYS A 119 13.23 5.18 -8.28
CA LYS A 119 13.75 4.98 -9.65
C LYS A 119 12.69 5.33 -10.69
N PRO A 120 12.98 6.19 -11.66
CA PRO A 120 12.09 6.42 -12.81
C PRO A 120 12.46 5.52 -14.01
N PRO A 121 11.51 5.24 -14.91
CA PRO A 121 10.07 5.10 -14.68
C PRO A 121 9.77 3.74 -14.05
N VAL A 122 8.78 3.69 -13.16
CA VAL A 122 8.32 2.42 -12.59
C VAL A 122 7.19 1.90 -13.48
N ASP A 123 7.38 0.72 -14.02
CA ASP A 123 6.28 -0.03 -14.61
C ASP A 123 5.53 -0.75 -13.49
N LEU A 124 4.43 -0.16 -13.06
CA LEU A 124 3.57 -0.70 -12.00
C LEU A 124 2.91 -2.03 -12.39
N THR A 125 3.04 -2.46 -13.65
CA THR A 125 2.60 -3.79 -14.07
C THR A 125 3.65 -4.87 -13.79
N THR A 126 4.86 -4.46 -13.41
CA THR A 126 5.94 -5.40 -13.12
C THR A 126 5.63 -6.18 -11.84
N GLU A 127 5.52 -7.48 -11.99
CA GLU A 127 5.38 -8.42 -10.88
C GLU A 127 6.74 -8.99 -10.50
N HIS A 128 6.97 -9.16 -9.21
CA HIS A 128 8.13 -9.89 -8.73
C HIS A 128 7.94 -11.41 -8.93
N SER A 129 9.00 -12.09 -9.33
CA SER A 129 9.04 -13.54 -9.17
C SER A 129 8.89 -13.88 -7.68
N LEU A 130 7.95 -14.77 -7.37
CA LEU A 130 7.68 -15.20 -6.00
C LEU A 130 8.78 -16.08 -5.41
N ILE A 131 9.70 -16.56 -6.23
CA ILE A 131 10.73 -17.53 -5.87
C ILE A 131 12.12 -16.90 -5.90
N PHE A 132 12.42 -16.12 -6.94
CA PHE A 132 13.75 -15.53 -7.14
C PHE A 132 13.88 -14.08 -6.66
N SER A 133 12.77 -13.37 -6.48
CA SER A 133 12.84 -12.00 -6.02
C SER A 133 13.17 -11.93 -4.52
N ASN A 134 14.23 -11.22 -4.17
CA ASN A 134 14.60 -10.98 -2.77
C ASN A 134 13.50 -10.25 -2.00
N ALA A 135 12.80 -9.34 -2.66
CA ALA A 135 11.63 -8.67 -2.08
C ALA A 135 10.52 -9.67 -1.74
N ALA A 136 10.20 -10.60 -2.65
CA ALA A 136 9.18 -11.61 -2.41
C ALA A 136 9.61 -12.64 -1.34
N ILE A 137 10.88 -13.04 -1.28
CA ILE A 137 11.43 -13.91 -0.24
C ILE A 137 11.31 -13.23 1.13
N SER A 138 11.66 -11.93 1.20
CA SER A 138 11.49 -11.13 2.41
C SER A 138 10.01 -11.06 2.83
N ALA A 139 9.11 -10.75 1.91
CA ALA A 139 7.67 -10.70 2.18
C ALA A 139 7.14 -12.02 2.74
N GLN A 140 7.62 -13.14 2.21
CA GLN A 140 7.20 -14.47 2.67
C GLN A 140 7.72 -14.84 4.05
N SER A 141 8.77 -14.18 4.55
CA SER A 141 9.23 -14.36 5.93
C SER A 141 8.18 -13.90 6.95
N GLU A 142 7.30 -12.98 6.57
CA GLU A 142 6.18 -12.47 7.39
C GLU A 142 4.91 -13.33 7.31
N MET A 143 4.88 -14.32 6.42
CA MET A 143 3.74 -15.20 6.24
C MET A 143 3.71 -16.32 7.26
N SER A 144 2.52 -16.73 7.66
CA SER A 144 2.29 -18.01 8.34
C SER A 144 2.62 -19.19 7.42
N GLU A 145 2.87 -20.35 7.98
CA GLU A 145 3.14 -21.56 7.17
C GLU A 145 1.99 -21.88 6.20
N GLN A 146 0.75 -21.64 6.60
CA GLN A 146 -0.42 -21.90 5.77
C GLN A 146 -0.50 -20.93 4.58
N GLU A 147 -0.21 -19.66 4.81
CA GLU A 147 -0.15 -18.64 3.74
C GLU A 147 0.96 -19.01 2.74
N GLN A 148 2.15 -19.38 3.23
CA GLN A 148 3.26 -19.81 2.39
C GLN A 148 2.91 -21.03 1.54
N LYS A 149 2.33 -22.07 2.15
CA LYS A 149 1.90 -23.27 1.42
C LYS A 149 0.92 -22.93 0.30
N THR A 150 -0.04 -22.07 0.57
CA THR A 150 -1.03 -21.64 -0.43
C THR A 150 -0.37 -20.88 -1.56
N LEU A 151 0.54 -19.95 -1.24
CA LEU A 151 1.28 -19.15 -2.22
C LEU A 151 2.16 -20.04 -3.11
N ILE A 152 2.94 -20.94 -2.50
CA ILE A 152 3.85 -21.85 -3.21
C ILE A 152 3.06 -22.78 -4.13
N ALA A 153 1.96 -23.36 -3.66
CA ALA A 153 1.13 -24.24 -4.48
C ALA A 153 0.65 -23.53 -5.76
N LYS A 154 0.28 -22.26 -5.66
CA LYS A 154 -0.13 -21.47 -6.81
C LYS A 154 1.07 -21.04 -7.67
N ALA A 155 2.16 -20.58 -7.07
CA ALA A 155 3.38 -20.23 -7.79
C ALA A 155 3.91 -21.43 -8.58
N ALA A 156 3.88 -22.63 -8.03
CA ALA A 156 4.32 -23.85 -8.70
C ALA A 156 3.52 -24.18 -9.98
N THR A 157 2.27 -23.74 -10.09
CA THR A 157 1.47 -23.92 -11.32
C THR A 157 1.87 -22.95 -12.45
N GLN A 158 2.50 -21.84 -12.12
CA GLN A 158 2.91 -20.79 -13.05
C GLN A 158 4.44 -20.74 -13.25
N ALA A 159 5.18 -21.51 -12.43
CA ALA A 159 6.62 -21.51 -12.39
C ALA A 159 7.23 -22.03 -13.70
N ASN A 160 8.26 -21.34 -14.18
CA ASN A 160 9.09 -21.82 -15.27
C ASN A 160 9.96 -23.02 -14.83
N PRO A 161 10.66 -23.74 -15.75
CA PRO A 161 11.45 -24.91 -15.39
C PRO A 161 12.56 -24.66 -14.36
N GLU A 162 13.16 -23.47 -14.35
CA GLU A 162 14.21 -23.09 -13.40
C GLU A 162 13.62 -22.92 -12.00
N GLU A 163 12.52 -22.18 -11.90
CA GLU A 163 11.77 -21.98 -10.66
C GLU A 163 11.26 -23.30 -10.08
N GLN A 164 10.76 -24.21 -10.92
CA GLN A 164 10.36 -25.56 -10.50
C GLN A 164 11.52 -26.35 -9.91
N THR A 165 12.72 -26.20 -10.49
CA THR A 165 13.93 -26.86 -9.99
C THR A 165 14.34 -26.31 -8.62
N GLU A 166 14.34 -24.99 -8.44
CA GLU A 166 14.65 -24.36 -7.15
C GLU A 166 13.65 -24.73 -6.06
N LEU A 167 12.35 -24.80 -6.40
CA LEU A 167 11.32 -25.30 -5.48
C LEU A 167 11.59 -26.74 -5.02
N ARG A 168 11.98 -27.64 -5.97
CA ARG A 168 12.29 -29.04 -5.65
C ARG A 168 13.57 -29.19 -4.83
N MET A 169 14.58 -28.35 -5.06
CA MET A 169 15.84 -28.37 -4.31
C MET A 169 15.69 -27.84 -2.87
N GLY A 170 14.60 -27.18 -2.56
CA GLY A 170 14.34 -26.64 -1.22
C GLY A 170 15.21 -25.44 -0.83
N LYS A 171 16.03 -24.89 -1.73
CA LYS A 171 16.86 -23.71 -1.48
C LYS A 171 16.00 -22.51 -1.12
N TYR A 172 14.91 -22.33 -1.83
CA TYR A 172 13.91 -21.31 -1.57
C TYR A 172 13.45 -21.28 -0.10
N HIS A 173 13.08 -22.45 0.45
CA HIS A 173 12.67 -22.53 1.86
C HIS A 173 13.77 -22.15 2.85
N GLN A 174 15.03 -22.45 2.49
CA GLN A 174 16.17 -22.05 3.29
C GLN A 174 16.35 -20.52 3.29
N GLU A 175 16.18 -19.86 2.14
CA GLU A 175 16.28 -18.41 2.04
C GLU A 175 15.14 -17.70 2.81
N VAL A 176 13.91 -18.17 2.71
CA VAL A 176 12.79 -17.65 3.51
C VAL A 176 13.05 -17.84 5.02
N ARG A 177 13.60 -18.99 5.43
CA ARG A 177 13.97 -19.22 6.83
C ARG A 177 15.10 -18.29 7.30
N LYS A 178 16.13 -18.08 6.47
CA LYS A 178 17.21 -17.12 6.76
C LYS A 178 16.66 -15.70 6.88
N ALA A 179 15.77 -15.29 5.97
CA ALA A 179 15.11 -13.99 6.02
C ALA A 179 14.34 -13.81 7.34
N ARG A 180 13.57 -14.82 7.75
CA ARG A 180 12.82 -14.79 9.01
C ARG A 180 13.73 -14.66 10.24
N MET A 181 14.90 -15.31 10.23
CA MET A 181 15.85 -15.23 11.34
C MET A 181 16.59 -13.90 11.39
N ARG A 182 16.88 -13.29 10.24
CA ARG A 182 17.66 -12.05 10.13
C ARG A 182 16.79 -10.80 10.14
N GLY A 183 15.51 -10.90 9.77
CA GLY A 183 14.61 -9.78 9.53
C GLY A 183 14.77 -9.12 8.15
N TYR A 184 15.68 -9.59 7.31
CA TYR A 184 15.92 -9.05 5.97
C TYR A 184 16.57 -10.07 5.04
N VAL A 185 16.50 -9.78 3.73
CA VAL A 185 17.26 -10.48 2.67
C VAL A 185 18.34 -9.54 2.15
N LEU A 186 19.57 -10.02 2.06
CA LEU A 186 20.71 -9.30 1.48
C LEU A 186 21.15 -10.02 0.20
N ASP A 187 21.18 -9.30 -0.92
CA ASP A 187 21.85 -9.73 -2.14
C ASP A 187 23.23 -9.06 -2.23
N ALA A 188 24.27 -9.89 -2.25
CA ALA A 188 25.64 -9.40 -2.40
C ALA A 188 26.07 -9.27 -3.87
N THR A 189 25.35 -9.93 -4.79
CA THR A 189 25.67 -9.92 -6.23
C THR A 189 25.13 -8.66 -6.91
N LEU A 190 23.87 -8.35 -6.62
CA LEU A 190 23.21 -7.10 -6.97
C LEU A 190 22.88 -6.39 -5.65
N PRO A 191 23.82 -5.61 -5.07
CA PRO A 191 23.72 -5.11 -3.72
C PRO A 191 22.35 -4.50 -3.44
N SER A 192 21.54 -5.21 -2.67
CA SER A 192 20.21 -4.77 -2.24
C SER A 192 19.86 -5.38 -0.90
N ILE A 193 19.05 -4.68 -0.13
CA ILE A 193 18.44 -5.16 1.10
C ILE A 193 16.94 -5.11 0.93
N SER A 194 16.27 -6.22 1.20
CA SER A 194 14.81 -6.26 1.26
C SER A 194 14.38 -6.65 2.66
N PHE A 195 13.54 -5.83 3.29
CA PHE A 195 12.91 -6.14 4.56
C PHE A 195 11.41 -5.92 4.49
N SER A 196 10.66 -6.68 5.27
CA SER A 196 9.21 -6.72 5.18
C SER A 196 8.59 -6.60 6.56
N TRP A 197 7.33 -6.17 6.57
CA TRP A 197 6.50 -6.12 7.76
C TRP A 197 5.05 -6.42 7.41
N ARG A 198 4.30 -6.85 8.40
CA ARG A 198 2.85 -6.99 8.28
C ARG A 198 2.19 -5.75 8.86
N ALA A 199 1.45 -5.03 8.03
CA ALA A 199 0.67 -3.87 8.43
C ALA A 199 -0.55 -4.27 9.28
N GLU A 200 -1.18 -3.32 9.97
CA GLU A 200 -2.39 -3.57 10.76
C GLU A 200 -3.58 -4.02 9.92
N THR A 201 -3.65 -3.63 8.66
CA THR A 201 -4.64 -4.13 7.70
C THR A 201 -4.46 -5.61 7.37
N GLY A 202 -3.32 -6.19 7.75
CA GLY A 202 -2.90 -7.54 7.38
C GLY A 202 -2.12 -7.61 6.07
N ALA A 203 -1.96 -6.49 5.37
CA ALA A 203 -1.13 -6.42 4.17
C ALA A 203 0.34 -6.70 4.51
N ILE A 204 1.05 -7.39 3.61
CA ILE A 204 2.49 -7.58 3.73
C ILE A 204 3.17 -6.62 2.78
N CYS A 205 3.95 -5.74 3.37
CA CYS A 205 4.70 -4.68 2.72
C CYS A 205 6.17 -5.01 2.70
N THR A 206 6.88 -4.58 1.67
CA THR A 206 8.32 -4.79 1.52
C THR A 206 8.98 -3.52 1.01
N LEU A 207 10.06 -3.13 1.64
CA LEU A 207 10.96 -2.09 1.16
C LEU A 207 12.25 -2.74 0.67
N THR A 208 12.63 -2.45 -0.57
CA THR A 208 13.92 -2.85 -1.12
C THR A 208 14.78 -1.60 -1.29
N VAL A 209 15.97 -1.62 -0.72
CA VAL A 209 16.95 -0.52 -0.73
C VAL A 209 18.16 -0.97 -1.53
N GLU A 210 18.62 -0.12 -2.44
CA GLU A 210 19.78 -0.35 -3.30
C GLU A 210 20.67 0.90 -3.30
N PRO A 211 21.99 0.79 -3.57
CA PRO A 211 22.81 1.98 -3.78
C PRO A 211 22.38 2.70 -5.06
N ALA A 212 22.14 4.02 -4.98
CA ALA A 212 21.74 4.82 -6.14
C ALA A 212 22.85 4.89 -7.22
N ALA A 213 24.12 4.83 -6.79
CA ALA A 213 25.26 4.79 -7.69
C ALA A 213 25.72 3.35 -7.96
N ALA A 214 25.86 2.99 -9.24
CA ALA A 214 26.34 1.67 -9.66
C ALA A 214 27.88 1.49 -9.56
N THR A 215 28.60 2.40 -8.89
CA THR A 215 30.05 2.33 -8.74
C THR A 215 30.47 1.20 -7.81
N ARG A 216 31.68 0.66 -8.03
CA ARG A 216 32.25 -0.38 -7.16
C ARG A 216 32.36 0.06 -5.70
N THR A 217 32.75 1.30 -5.47
CA THR A 217 32.88 1.89 -4.12
C THR A 217 31.53 1.95 -3.42
N ALA A 218 30.50 2.51 -4.07
CA ALA A 218 29.16 2.60 -3.50
C ALA A 218 28.59 1.22 -3.15
N ARG A 219 28.80 0.22 -4.01
CA ARG A 219 28.39 -1.17 -3.75
C ARG A 219 29.12 -1.78 -2.55
N GLN A 220 30.41 -1.53 -2.41
CA GLN A 220 31.21 -2.05 -1.32
C GLN A 220 30.83 -1.40 0.01
N GLU A 221 30.67 -0.08 0.04
CA GLU A 221 30.18 0.67 1.21
C GLU A 221 28.77 0.20 1.61
N PHE A 222 27.87 0.01 0.65
CA PHE A 222 26.54 -0.50 0.91
C PHE A 222 26.57 -1.87 1.62
N LEU A 223 27.43 -2.80 1.15
CA LEU A 223 27.56 -4.12 1.75
C LEU A 223 28.23 -4.07 3.14
N GLU A 224 29.12 -3.12 3.37
CA GLU A 224 29.76 -2.92 4.67
C GLU A 224 28.78 -2.37 5.72
N TYR A 225 27.94 -1.40 5.33
CA TYR A 225 27.00 -0.73 6.22
C TYR A 225 25.57 -1.21 6.13
N HIS A 226 25.30 -2.34 5.46
CA HIS A 226 23.96 -2.82 5.17
C HIS A 226 23.04 -2.93 6.40
N GLN A 227 23.57 -3.31 7.58
CA GLN A 227 22.77 -3.41 8.80
C GLN A 227 22.29 -2.04 9.28
N GLN A 228 23.16 -1.03 9.25
CA GLN A 228 22.82 0.34 9.63
C GLN A 228 21.82 0.96 8.66
N ILE A 229 21.97 0.66 7.36
CA ILE A 229 21.04 1.09 6.31
C ILE A 229 19.66 0.47 6.56
N MET A 230 19.59 -0.82 6.80
CA MET A 230 18.35 -1.53 7.11
C MET A 230 17.68 -0.95 8.37
N GLU A 231 18.43 -0.75 9.44
CA GLU A 231 17.93 -0.19 10.69
C GLU A 231 17.38 1.23 10.50
N LYS A 232 18.11 2.10 9.76
CA LYS A 232 17.66 3.45 9.43
C LYS A 232 16.27 3.43 8.77
N PHE A 233 16.09 2.65 7.70
CA PHE A 233 14.83 2.62 6.96
C PHE A 233 13.72 1.88 7.71
N SER A 234 14.05 0.89 8.52
CA SER A 234 13.08 0.23 9.41
C SER A 234 12.52 1.20 10.44
N ILE A 235 13.37 1.99 11.09
CA ILE A 235 12.92 3.04 12.04
C ILE A 235 12.06 4.08 11.34
N MET A 236 12.48 4.56 10.16
CA MET A 236 11.68 5.52 9.39
C MET A 236 10.28 4.98 9.04
N CYS A 237 10.19 3.72 8.64
CA CYS A 237 8.90 3.08 8.40
C CYS A 237 8.09 3.00 9.70
N ASP A 238 8.66 2.50 10.79
CA ASP A 238 7.98 2.37 12.09
C ASP A 238 7.42 3.71 12.60
N ASP A 239 8.21 4.78 12.54
CA ASP A 239 7.79 6.10 12.99
C ASP A 239 6.63 6.65 12.17
N HIS A 240 6.66 6.49 10.85
CA HIS A 240 5.58 6.94 9.98
C HIS A 240 4.32 6.09 10.11
N PHE A 241 4.44 4.77 10.22
CA PHE A 241 3.29 3.89 10.42
C PHE A 241 2.63 4.08 11.78
N ARG A 242 3.40 4.27 12.86
CA ARG A 242 2.87 4.51 14.21
C ARG A 242 2.27 5.91 14.39
N SER A 243 2.88 6.94 13.83
CA SER A 243 2.36 8.31 13.96
C SER A 243 1.03 8.51 13.26
N ASN A 244 0.84 7.90 12.09
CA ASN A 244 -0.42 7.95 11.36
C ASN A 244 -1.54 7.16 12.05
N LEU A 245 -1.20 6.08 12.78
CA LEU A 245 -2.15 5.32 13.59
C LEU A 245 -2.69 6.11 14.78
N ALA A 246 -1.84 6.87 15.46
CA ALA A 246 -2.28 7.77 16.54
C ALA A 246 -3.27 8.81 16.00
N ALA A 247 -2.95 9.46 14.88
CA ALA A 247 -3.82 10.44 14.23
C ALA A 247 -5.16 9.85 13.77
N ALA A 248 -5.16 8.63 13.22
CA ALA A 248 -6.37 7.95 12.78
C ALA A 248 -7.26 7.47 13.96
N ARG A 249 -6.66 7.11 15.09
CA ARG A 249 -7.40 6.77 16.33
C ARG A 249 -8.07 8.00 16.94
N ASP A 250 -7.37 9.14 16.99
CA ASP A 250 -7.94 10.38 17.46
C ASP A 250 -9.12 10.85 16.61
N GLN A 251 -9.05 10.72 15.29
CA GLN A 251 -10.18 11.05 14.41
C GLN A 251 -11.40 10.14 14.60
N ARG A 252 -11.22 8.88 14.99
CA ARG A 252 -12.32 7.95 15.30
C ARG A 252 -12.91 8.14 16.70
N ALA A 253 -12.16 8.75 17.62
CA ALA A 253 -12.64 9.03 18.98
C ALA A 253 -13.54 10.28 19.06
N TYR A 254 -13.51 11.15 18.06
CA TYR A 254 -14.28 12.40 17.95
C TYR A 254 -15.39 12.37 16.88
N GLY A 255 -15.67 11.24 16.27
CA GLY A 255 -16.76 11.00 15.32
C GLY A 255 -17.77 10.00 15.88
#